data_ee147c316dad97a2d317ba6bbf5ff0de
#
_entry.id   ee147c316dad97a2d317ba6bbf5ff0de
#
_cell.length_a   1.000
_cell.length_b   1.000
_cell.length_c   1.000
_cell.angle_alpha   90.00
_cell.angle_beta   90.00
_cell.angle_gamma   90.00
#
_symmetry.space_group_name_H-M   'P 1'
#
loop_
_entity.id
_entity.type
_entity.pdbx_description
1 polymer ?
#
loop_
_entity_poly.entity_id
_entity_poly.type
_entity_poly.pdbx_seq_one_letter_code
_entity_poly.pdbx_strand_id
1 'polypeptide(L)'
;MVVSSVAAFSPPSSIQALYGPIKTFMNRFSDSININYNHKGITSTAVCPGFTVTGFHTASGVQDEMDRVPKFMKFSAKRVASEAVEATLSGKSLCVPTKTYKILVFILKHVPESVMSLFGKGLAPGRYDKK
;
A
#
# COMPACT_ATOMS: atom_id res chain seq x y z
N MET A 1 6.59 -13.38 2.19
CA MET A 1 5.68 -12.31 1.78
C MET A 1 5.37 -11.42 2.96
N VAL A 2 5.40 -10.08 2.79
CA VAL A 2 5.10 -9.07 3.80
C VAL A 2 3.94 -8.21 3.29
N VAL A 3 2.88 -8.04 4.06
CA VAL A 3 1.71 -7.25 3.66
C VAL A 3 1.89 -5.79 4.06
N SER A 4 2.31 -4.97 3.10
CA SER A 4 2.47 -3.53 3.23
C SER A 4 1.20 -2.77 2.78
N SER A 5 1.35 -1.65 2.09
CA SER A 5 0.26 -0.82 1.53
C SER A 5 0.81 0.14 0.48
N VAL A 6 -0.05 0.65 -0.41
CA VAL A 6 0.27 1.80 -1.27
C VAL A 6 0.58 3.06 -0.45
N ALA A 7 0.11 3.14 0.79
CA ALA A 7 0.45 4.23 1.73
C ALA A 7 1.96 4.32 2.03
N ALA A 8 2.73 3.24 1.79
CA ALA A 8 4.18 3.27 1.89
C ALA A 8 4.86 4.22 0.89
N PHE A 9 4.14 4.66 -0.13
CA PHE A 9 4.62 5.58 -1.17
C PHE A 9 4.00 6.98 -1.06
N SER A 10 3.06 7.17 -0.14
CA SER A 10 2.41 8.45 0.08
C SER A 10 3.34 9.41 0.82
N PRO A 11 3.23 10.73 0.57
CA PRO A 11 3.94 11.72 1.36
C PRO A 11 3.51 11.66 2.83
N PRO A 12 4.34 12.17 3.75
CA PRO A 12 3.97 12.30 5.15
C PRO A 12 2.66 13.07 5.32
N SER A 13 1.80 12.59 6.20
CA SER A 13 0.50 13.19 6.47
C SER A 13 0.23 13.16 7.96
N SER A 14 -0.32 14.27 8.49
CA SER A 14 -0.70 14.39 9.91
C SER A 14 -1.79 13.38 10.31
N ILE A 15 -2.57 12.91 9.33
CA ILE A 15 -3.72 12.05 9.52
C ILE A 15 -3.32 10.57 9.67
N GLN A 16 -2.16 10.20 9.13
CA GLN A 16 -1.63 8.83 9.17
C GLN A 16 -0.16 8.82 9.61
N ALA A 17 0.13 9.52 10.70
CA ALA A 17 1.49 9.75 11.17
C ALA A 17 2.35 8.47 11.33
N LEU A 18 1.74 7.35 11.68
CA LEU A 18 2.44 6.07 11.87
C LEU A 18 2.21 5.06 10.74
N TYR A 19 1.05 5.08 10.09
CA TYR A 19 0.69 4.02 9.14
C TYR A 19 1.61 4.01 7.91
N GLY A 20 1.78 5.15 7.24
CA GLY A 20 2.69 5.28 6.10
C GLY A 20 4.14 4.89 6.45
N PRO A 21 4.74 5.49 7.49
CA PRO A 21 6.09 5.13 7.92
C PRO A 21 6.28 3.65 8.25
N ILE A 22 5.33 3.02 8.97
CA ILE A 22 5.39 1.59 9.26
C ILE A 22 5.36 0.77 7.96
N LYS A 23 4.49 1.13 7.00
CA LYS A 23 4.41 0.42 5.72
C LYS A 23 5.66 0.65 4.86
N THR A 24 6.28 1.81 4.92
CA THR A 24 7.59 2.08 4.28
C THR A 24 8.69 1.22 4.91
N PHE A 25 8.73 1.13 6.23
CA PHE A 25 9.64 0.21 6.93
C PHE A 25 9.47 -1.23 6.45
N MET A 26 8.24 -1.72 6.32
CA MET A 26 7.96 -3.08 5.84
C MET A 26 8.49 -3.32 4.43
N ASN A 27 8.38 -2.35 3.52
CA ASN A 27 8.96 -2.43 2.18
C ASN A 27 10.49 -2.54 2.25
N ARG A 28 11.15 -1.66 3.02
CA ARG A 28 12.61 -1.66 3.18
C ARG A 28 13.12 -2.92 3.86
N PHE A 29 12.39 -3.43 4.84
CA PHE A 29 12.72 -4.71 5.48
C PHE A 29 12.68 -5.87 4.48
N SER A 30 11.64 -5.92 3.63
CA SER A 30 11.53 -6.92 2.57
C SER A 30 12.68 -6.81 1.56
N ASP A 31 13.04 -5.59 1.15
CA ASP A 31 14.19 -5.33 0.27
C ASP A 31 15.50 -5.83 0.91
N SER A 32 15.70 -5.58 2.20
CA SER A 32 16.89 -6.02 2.94
C SER A 32 17.02 -7.55 2.98
N ILE A 33 15.90 -8.26 3.13
CA ILE A 33 15.90 -9.73 3.05
C ILE A 33 16.38 -10.18 1.66
N ASN A 34 15.87 -9.57 0.58
CA ASN A 34 16.29 -9.92 -0.77
C ASN A 34 17.77 -9.65 -1.00
N ILE A 35 18.29 -8.49 -0.59
CA ILE A 35 19.71 -8.13 -0.75
C ILE A 35 20.60 -9.13 -0.03
N ASN A 36 20.25 -9.52 1.20
CA ASN A 36 21.13 -10.34 2.03
C ASN A 36 21.01 -11.85 1.76
N TYR A 37 19.87 -12.33 1.28
CA TYR A 37 19.56 -13.76 1.28
C TYR A 37 19.13 -14.33 -0.08
N ASN A 38 18.99 -13.51 -1.12
CA ASN A 38 18.58 -14.00 -2.45
C ASN A 38 19.58 -15.05 -2.99
N HIS A 39 20.87 -14.86 -2.74
CA HIS A 39 21.91 -15.82 -3.13
C HIS A 39 21.77 -17.20 -2.47
N LYS A 40 20.97 -17.29 -1.39
CA LYS A 40 20.60 -18.55 -0.70
C LYS A 40 19.25 -19.10 -1.14
N GLY A 41 18.65 -18.55 -2.19
CA GLY A 41 17.33 -18.94 -2.67
C GLY A 41 16.16 -18.41 -1.82
N ILE A 42 16.42 -17.50 -0.87
CA ILE A 42 15.39 -16.89 -0.03
C ILE A 42 14.96 -15.56 -0.64
N THR A 43 13.67 -15.43 -0.95
CA THR A 43 13.08 -14.20 -1.47
C THR A 43 12.00 -13.66 -0.54
N SER A 44 11.82 -12.35 -0.56
CA SER A 44 10.73 -11.69 0.15
C SER A 44 10.00 -10.74 -0.80
N THR A 45 8.67 -10.77 -0.76
CA THR A 45 7.81 -9.89 -1.55
C THR A 45 7.07 -8.94 -0.64
N ALA A 46 7.27 -7.64 -0.80
CA ALA A 46 6.42 -6.62 -0.18
C ALA A 46 5.17 -6.43 -1.06
N VAL A 47 4.03 -6.82 -0.55
CA VAL A 47 2.74 -6.63 -1.21
C VAL A 47 2.14 -5.32 -0.73
N CYS A 48 1.86 -4.42 -1.67
CA CYS A 48 1.35 -3.07 -1.41
C CYS A 48 -0.08 -2.91 -1.98
N PRO A 49 -1.11 -3.44 -1.31
CA PRO A 49 -2.48 -3.26 -1.73
C PRO A 49 -2.94 -1.80 -1.59
N GLY A 50 -3.88 -1.41 -2.44
CA GLY A 50 -4.72 -0.24 -2.22
C GLY A 50 -6.01 -0.62 -1.48
N PHE A 51 -7.08 0.12 -1.74
CA PHE A 51 -8.39 -0.15 -1.13
C PHE A 51 -8.93 -1.51 -1.56
N THR A 52 -9.00 -2.43 -0.61
CA THR A 52 -9.42 -3.81 -0.82
C THR A 52 -10.70 -4.06 -0.05
N VAL A 53 -11.74 -4.50 -0.72
CA VAL A 53 -13.03 -4.80 -0.09
C VAL A 53 -12.89 -6.08 0.75
N THR A 54 -12.96 -5.90 2.07
CA THR A 54 -12.86 -6.97 3.07
C THR A 54 -13.74 -6.64 4.27
N GLY A 55 -14.01 -7.62 5.13
CA GLY A 55 -14.66 -7.38 6.42
C GLY A 55 -13.87 -6.54 7.42
N PHE A 56 -12.59 -6.25 7.12
CA PHE A 56 -11.73 -5.41 7.96
C PHE A 56 -12.28 -4.00 8.18
N HIS A 57 -12.84 -3.38 7.15
CA HIS A 57 -13.37 -2.01 7.23
C HIS A 57 -14.57 -1.93 8.16
N THR A 58 -15.46 -2.93 8.11
CA THR A 58 -16.59 -3.05 9.04
C THR A 58 -16.10 -3.30 10.46
N ALA A 59 -15.19 -4.23 10.65
CA ALA A 59 -14.64 -4.58 11.98
C ALA A 59 -13.85 -3.43 12.62
N SER A 60 -13.18 -2.59 11.81
CA SER A 60 -12.41 -1.44 12.30
C SER A 60 -13.20 -0.13 12.39
N GLY A 61 -14.52 -0.15 12.10
CA GLY A 61 -15.38 1.02 12.19
C GLY A 61 -15.12 2.12 11.15
N VAL A 62 -14.42 1.80 10.05
CA VAL A 62 -14.07 2.74 8.96
C VAL A 62 -14.84 2.45 7.67
N GLN A 63 -16.01 1.82 7.77
CA GLN A 63 -16.83 1.48 6.61
C GLN A 63 -17.26 2.72 5.83
N ASP A 64 -17.68 3.79 6.55
CA ASP A 64 -18.13 5.04 5.92
C ASP A 64 -17.04 5.69 5.06
N GLU A 65 -15.78 5.59 5.50
CA GLU A 65 -14.62 6.09 4.72
C GLU A 65 -14.39 5.22 3.49
N MET A 66 -14.53 3.91 3.64
CA MET A 66 -14.44 2.99 2.52
C MET A 66 -15.53 3.25 1.49
N ASP A 67 -16.74 3.63 1.92
CA ASP A 67 -17.86 3.89 1.02
C ASP A 67 -17.66 5.15 0.17
N ARG A 68 -16.90 6.12 0.66
CA ARG A 68 -16.51 7.35 -0.08
C ARG A 68 -15.47 7.09 -1.17
N VAL A 69 -14.71 6.01 -1.09
CA VAL A 69 -13.71 5.66 -2.09
C VAL A 69 -14.40 5.33 -3.43
N PRO A 70 -13.96 5.90 -4.55
CA PRO A 70 -14.53 5.60 -5.87
C PRO A 70 -14.46 4.10 -6.21
N LYS A 71 -15.48 3.59 -6.87
CA LYS A 71 -15.57 2.15 -7.21
C LYS A 71 -14.37 1.62 -8.00
N PHE A 72 -13.80 2.43 -8.90
CA PHE A 72 -12.63 2.04 -9.70
C PHE A 72 -11.34 1.87 -8.90
N MET A 73 -11.31 2.35 -7.67
CA MET A 73 -10.20 2.18 -6.72
C MET A 73 -10.43 1.01 -5.74
N LYS A 74 -11.61 0.39 -5.75
CA LYS A 74 -11.95 -0.74 -4.86
C LYS A 74 -11.73 -2.06 -5.59
N PHE A 75 -11.00 -2.96 -4.97
CA PHE A 75 -10.73 -4.27 -5.55
C PHE A 75 -11.09 -5.39 -4.58
N SER A 76 -11.48 -6.55 -5.12
CA SER A 76 -11.81 -7.71 -4.29
C SER A 76 -10.55 -8.30 -3.64
N ALA A 77 -10.69 -8.79 -2.42
CA ALA A 77 -9.62 -9.48 -1.71
C ALA A 77 -9.04 -10.66 -2.50
N LYS A 78 -9.90 -11.42 -3.20
CA LYS A 78 -9.50 -12.55 -4.03
C LYS A 78 -8.51 -12.12 -5.13
N ARG A 79 -8.81 -11.03 -5.85
CA ARG A 79 -7.94 -10.51 -6.90
C ARG A 79 -6.59 -10.05 -6.36
N VAL A 80 -6.63 -9.28 -5.27
CA VAL A 80 -5.41 -8.77 -4.61
C VAL A 80 -4.55 -9.93 -4.13
N ALA A 81 -5.14 -10.93 -3.49
CA ALA A 81 -4.44 -12.12 -3.01
C ALA A 81 -3.84 -12.94 -4.15
N SER A 82 -4.57 -13.15 -5.25
CA SER A 82 -4.06 -13.89 -6.40
C SER A 82 -2.82 -13.22 -7.00
N GLU A 83 -2.86 -11.91 -7.26
CA GLU A 83 -1.70 -11.17 -7.78
C GLU A 83 -0.52 -11.18 -6.78
N ALA A 84 -0.79 -11.13 -5.47
CA ALA A 84 0.23 -11.19 -4.43
C ALA A 84 0.94 -12.54 -4.38
N VAL A 85 0.20 -13.63 -4.43
CA VAL A 85 0.74 -15.00 -4.44
C VAL A 85 1.57 -15.23 -5.70
N GLU A 86 1.05 -14.87 -6.87
CA GLU A 86 1.78 -14.99 -8.13
C GLU A 86 3.11 -14.22 -8.10
N ALA A 87 3.09 -12.99 -7.63
CA ALA A 87 4.30 -12.18 -7.50
C ALA A 87 5.31 -12.80 -6.53
N THR A 88 4.83 -13.36 -5.42
CA THR A 88 5.68 -14.02 -4.42
C THR A 88 6.32 -15.29 -4.99
N LEU A 89 5.55 -16.13 -5.66
CA LEU A 89 6.05 -17.36 -6.28
C LEU A 89 7.03 -17.05 -7.44
N SER A 90 6.86 -15.90 -8.11
CA SER A 90 7.78 -15.42 -9.15
C SER A 90 9.03 -14.73 -8.59
N GLY A 91 9.23 -14.67 -7.28
CA GLY A 91 10.40 -14.05 -6.64
C GLY A 91 10.48 -12.53 -6.80
N LYS A 92 9.35 -11.84 -7.09
CA LYS A 92 9.33 -10.37 -7.19
C LYS A 92 9.49 -9.73 -5.82
N SER A 93 10.37 -8.74 -5.69
CA SER A 93 10.60 -8.04 -4.42
C SER A 93 9.43 -7.12 -4.02
N LEU A 94 8.70 -6.60 -5.01
CA LEU A 94 7.57 -5.69 -4.81
C LEU A 94 6.38 -6.11 -5.65
N CYS A 95 5.20 -6.15 -5.03
CA CYS A 95 3.93 -6.35 -5.70
C CYS A 95 2.98 -5.20 -5.35
N VAL A 96 2.59 -4.42 -6.33
CA VAL A 96 1.46 -3.48 -6.24
C VAL A 96 0.31 -4.10 -7.03
N PRO A 97 -0.69 -4.71 -6.36
CA PRO A 97 -1.81 -5.32 -7.05
C PRO A 97 -2.61 -4.28 -7.84
N THR A 98 -3.11 -4.71 -8.99
CA THR A 98 -3.96 -3.97 -9.93
C THR A 98 -3.25 -2.84 -10.70
N LYS A 99 -3.68 -2.65 -11.94
CA LYS A 99 -3.10 -1.64 -12.86
C LYS A 99 -3.30 -0.22 -12.33
N THR A 100 -4.46 0.07 -11.74
CA THR A 100 -4.80 1.38 -11.18
C THR A 100 -3.77 1.81 -10.14
N TYR A 101 -3.45 0.92 -9.19
CA TYR A 101 -2.48 1.23 -8.15
C TYR A 101 -1.03 1.21 -8.62
N LYS A 102 -0.69 0.41 -9.64
CA LYS A 102 0.63 0.49 -10.29
C LYS A 102 0.89 1.87 -10.87
N ILE A 103 -0.10 2.45 -11.56
CA ILE A 103 -0.01 3.80 -12.11
C ILE A 103 0.08 4.84 -10.99
N LEU A 104 -0.78 4.73 -9.96
CA LEU A 104 -0.73 5.64 -8.83
C LEU A 104 0.64 5.62 -8.13
N VAL A 105 1.17 4.45 -7.81
CA VAL A 105 2.49 4.31 -7.17
C VAL A 105 3.60 4.82 -8.08
N PHE A 106 3.50 4.61 -9.40
CA PHE A 106 4.45 5.18 -10.34
C PHE A 106 4.46 6.72 -10.25
N ILE A 107 3.30 7.36 -10.25
CA ILE A 107 3.18 8.82 -10.08
C ILE A 107 3.77 9.26 -8.73
N LEU A 108 3.38 8.60 -7.64
CA LEU A 108 3.86 8.92 -6.28
C LEU A 108 5.39 8.82 -6.16
N LYS A 109 6.04 7.92 -6.88
CA LYS A 109 7.50 7.77 -6.86
C LYS A 109 8.25 8.82 -7.69
N HIS A 110 7.61 9.43 -8.68
CA HIS A 110 8.28 10.32 -9.63
C HIS A 110 7.90 11.79 -9.45
N VAL A 111 6.82 12.09 -8.73
CA VAL A 111 6.43 13.45 -8.41
C VAL A 111 7.24 13.95 -7.20
N PRO A 112 7.92 15.11 -7.28
CA PRO A 112 8.66 15.67 -6.16
C PRO A 112 7.77 15.88 -4.93
N GLU A 113 8.32 15.63 -3.75
CA GLU A 113 7.59 15.72 -2.48
C GLU A 113 7.01 17.12 -2.23
N SER A 114 7.70 18.17 -2.71
CA SER A 114 7.23 19.56 -2.67
C SER A 114 5.94 19.79 -3.45
N VAL A 115 5.76 19.08 -4.57
CA VAL A 115 4.53 19.14 -5.38
C VAL A 115 3.44 18.31 -4.72
N MET A 116 3.80 17.16 -4.16
CA MET A 116 2.87 16.26 -3.48
C MET A 116 2.27 16.88 -2.21
N SER A 117 3.02 17.69 -1.48
CA SER A 117 2.55 18.38 -0.28
C SER A 117 1.40 19.37 -0.55
N LEU A 118 1.34 19.94 -1.76
CA LEU A 118 0.22 20.80 -2.20
C LEU A 118 -1.10 20.03 -2.35
N PHE A 119 -1.02 18.73 -2.66
CA PHE A 119 -2.19 17.86 -2.83
C PHE A 119 -2.47 17.00 -1.58
N GLY A 120 -1.56 16.95 -0.63
CA GLY A 120 -1.60 16.03 0.52
C GLY A 120 -2.78 16.20 1.48
N LYS A 121 -3.42 17.37 1.49
CA LYS A 121 -4.60 17.64 2.32
C LYS A 121 -5.88 16.96 1.84
N GLY A 122 -5.91 16.47 0.60
CA GLY A 122 -7.11 15.87 -0.01
C GLY A 122 -7.05 14.36 -0.27
N LEU A 123 -5.87 13.73 -0.17
CA LEU A 123 -5.66 12.35 -0.65
C LEU A 123 -5.84 11.26 0.41
N ALA A 124 -5.96 11.61 1.67
CA ALA A 124 -6.22 10.64 2.73
C ALA A 124 -7.26 11.20 3.72
N PRO A 125 -8.51 10.74 3.67
CA PRO A 125 -9.48 11.06 4.72
C PRO A 125 -8.96 10.52 6.07
N GLY A 126 -9.04 11.35 7.09
CA GLY A 126 -8.49 11.07 8.40
C GLY A 126 -9.14 9.89 9.10
N ARG A 127 -8.31 8.97 9.56
CA ARG A 127 -8.74 7.79 10.31
C ARG A 127 -9.01 8.08 11.79
N TYR A 128 -8.63 9.27 12.27
CA TYR A 128 -8.59 9.59 13.70
C TYR A 128 -9.24 10.92 14.09
N ASP A 129 -9.82 11.68 13.17
CA ASP A 129 -10.56 12.90 13.49
C ASP A 129 -12.05 12.61 13.71
N LYS A 130 -12.36 11.82 14.73
CA LYS A 130 -13.66 11.93 15.41
C LYS A 130 -13.40 12.56 16.78
N LYS A 131 -13.47 13.88 16.85
CA LYS A 131 -13.89 14.57 18.05
C LYS A 131 -15.39 14.52 18.13
#